data_811d6427ccfd01bbabd970b572048732
#
_entry.id   811d6427ccfd01bbabd970b572048732
#
_cell.length_a   1.000
_cell.length_b   1.000
_cell.length_c   1.000
_cell.angle_alpha   90.00
_cell.angle_beta   90.00
_cell.angle_gamma   90.00
#
_symmetry.space_group_name_H-M   'P 1'
#
loop_
_entity.id
_entity.type
_entity.pdbx_description
1 polymer ?
#
loop_
_entity_poly.entity_id
_entity_poly.type
_entity_poly.pdbx_seq_one_letter_code
_entity_poly.pdbx_strand_id
1 'polypeptide(L)'
;MRLEPLILNILTKNEEYTKKVQPHLKSEYFHKRVEKTVYQLIDSFYVKYSRLPPKDVLMVELDSVEGLSGDEYTECKKTLNEVFDDEYKYDLEWLVNETETFCKDKSVYNAVMQAVKIINGDDNKFTENQIPSILQDALAVSFDKNVGHDYFDNAKDRFDFYHRSETKIASSVDLLNKVTNGGIPRKSLTIFMCQCVHPDTKITVRLRKKPY
;
A
#
# COMPACT_ATOMS: atom_id res chain seq x y z
N MET A 1 5.48 26.02 4.19
CA MET A 1 5.94 25.52 2.87
C MET A 1 4.91 24.50 2.39
N ARG A 2 4.49 24.52 1.13
CA ARG A 2 3.54 23.53 0.63
C ARG A 2 4.31 22.28 0.21
N LEU A 3 3.74 21.10 0.47
CA LEU A 3 4.41 19.82 0.19
C LEU A 3 4.38 19.47 -1.31
N GLU A 4 3.34 19.89 -2.03
CA GLU A 4 3.15 19.57 -3.44
C GLU A 4 4.31 20.01 -4.35
N PRO A 5 4.80 21.28 -4.29
CA PRO A 5 5.97 21.69 -5.09
C PRO A 5 7.24 20.92 -4.72
N LEU A 6 7.41 20.56 -3.44
CA LEU A 6 8.56 19.78 -2.99
C LEU A 6 8.52 18.37 -3.56
N ILE A 7 7.37 17.71 -3.55
CA ILE A 7 7.17 16.39 -4.17
C ILE A 7 7.54 16.45 -5.66
N LEU A 8 7.01 17.44 -6.40
CA LEU A 8 7.29 17.59 -7.83
C LEU A 8 8.79 17.81 -8.11
N ASN A 9 9.46 18.63 -7.30
CA ASN A 9 10.89 18.88 -7.42
C ASN A 9 11.70 17.57 -7.26
N ILE A 10 11.39 16.77 -6.26
CA ILE A 10 12.17 15.59 -5.95
C ILE A 10 11.88 14.44 -6.91
N LEU A 11 10.67 14.35 -7.44
CA LEU A 11 10.32 13.42 -8.53
C LEU A 11 11.17 13.63 -9.80
N THR A 12 11.74 14.83 -9.99
CA THR A 12 12.63 15.11 -11.13
C THR A 12 14.11 14.94 -10.82
N LYS A 13 14.50 14.85 -9.55
CA LYS A 13 15.90 14.88 -9.11
C LYS A 13 16.39 13.59 -8.46
N ASN A 14 15.49 12.81 -7.84
CA ASN A 14 15.88 11.64 -7.05
C ASN A 14 15.16 10.37 -7.54
N GLU A 15 15.93 9.48 -8.17
CA GLU A 15 15.41 8.24 -8.74
C GLU A 15 14.92 7.24 -7.66
N GLU A 16 15.63 7.16 -6.52
CA GLU A 16 15.24 6.26 -5.43
C GLU A 16 13.90 6.67 -4.82
N TYR A 17 13.72 7.96 -4.58
CA TYR A 17 12.45 8.51 -4.13
C TYR A 17 11.33 8.22 -5.14
N THR A 18 11.59 8.50 -6.42
CA THR A 18 10.61 8.32 -7.49
C THR A 18 10.16 6.86 -7.60
N LYS A 19 11.08 5.90 -7.52
CA LYS A 19 10.75 4.47 -7.52
C LYS A 19 9.86 4.05 -6.36
N LYS A 20 10.04 4.66 -5.17
CA LYS A 20 9.24 4.34 -3.99
C LYS A 20 7.86 4.98 -4.03
N VAL A 21 7.77 6.21 -4.49
CA VAL A 21 6.60 7.09 -4.30
C VAL A 21 5.65 7.08 -5.51
N GLN A 22 6.20 7.06 -6.73
CA GLN A 22 5.42 7.16 -7.98
C GLN A 22 4.27 6.13 -8.07
N PRO A 23 4.42 4.86 -7.68
CA PRO A 23 3.32 3.89 -7.78
C PRO A 23 2.09 4.23 -6.91
N HIS A 24 2.26 5.09 -5.92
CA HIS A 24 1.22 5.47 -4.95
C HIS A 24 0.68 6.88 -5.16
N LEU A 25 1.40 7.71 -5.94
CA LEU A 25 0.96 9.06 -6.29
C LEU A 25 -0.07 9.03 -7.42
N LYS A 26 -1.11 9.86 -7.28
CA LYS A 26 -2.12 10.05 -8.31
C LYS A 26 -2.25 11.55 -8.63
N SER A 27 -2.52 11.86 -9.89
CA SER A 27 -2.70 13.25 -10.33
C SER A 27 -3.84 13.97 -9.59
N GLU A 28 -4.85 13.23 -9.12
CA GLU A 28 -5.99 13.75 -8.36
C GLU A 28 -5.65 14.21 -6.94
N TYR A 29 -4.45 13.89 -6.43
CA TYR A 29 -3.99 14.36 -5.12
C TYR A 29 -3.50 15.82 -5.17
N PHE A 30 -3.15 16.32 -6.34
CA PHE A 30 -2.75 17.71 -6.55
C PHE A 30 -3.98 18.61 -6.73
N HIS A 31 -4.09 19.61 -5.87
CA HIS A 31 -5.29 20.46 -5.85
C HIS A 31 -5.32 21.45 -7.00
N LYS A 32 -4.17 22.05 -7.33
CA LYS A 32 -4.07 23.02 -8.43
C LYS A 32 -3.97 22.29 -9.77
N ARG A 33 -4.72 22.78 -10.76
CA ARG A 33 -4.68 22.23 -12.12
C ARG A 33 -3.27 22.25 -12.72
N VAL A 34 -2.51 23.31 -12.45
CA VAL A 34 -1.12 23.47 -12.88
C VAL A 34 -0.23 22.36 -12.30
N GLU A 35 -0.26 22.15 -10.99
CA GLU A 35 0.52 21.10 -10.31
C GLU A 35 0.11 19.70 -10.79
N LYS A 36 -1.18 19.49 -11.01
CA LYS A 36 -1.72 18.25 -11.58
C LYS A 36 -1.17 18.00 -12.99
N THR A 37 -1.15 19.02 -13.85
CA THR A 37 -0.62 18.91 -15.21
C THR A 37 0.88 18.63 -15.19
N VAL A 38 1.65 19.35 -14.37
CA VAL A 38 3.10 19.11 -14.22
C VAL A 38 3.38 17.70 -13.73
N TYR A 39 2.62 17.22 -12.72
CA TYR A 39 2.74 15.83 -12.27
C TYR A 39 2.43 14.83 -13.39
N GLN A 40 1.36 15.04 -14.16
CA GLN A 40 1.01 14.15 -15.27
C GLN A 40 2.09 14.06 -16.34
N LEU A 41 2.79 15.14 -16.64
CA LEU A 41 3.94 15.14 -17.55
C LEU A 41 5.11 14.32 -16.99
N ILE A 42 5.45 14.53 -15.72
CA ILE A 42 6.51 13.78 -15.03
C ILE A 42 6.18 12.28 -15.01
N ASP A 43 4.96 11.94 -14.61
CA ASP A 43 4.48 10.57 -14.50
C ASP A 43 4.46 9.85 -15.85
N SER A 44 3.91 10.48 -16.88
CA SER A 44 3.85 9.94 -18.25
C SER A 44 5.24 9.62 -18.80
N PHE A 45 6.20 10.52 -18.57
CA PHE A 45 7.57 10.31 -18.98
C PHE A 45 8.22 9.16 -18.21
N TYR A 46 8.04 9.13 -16.88
CA TYR A 46 8.63 8.09 -16.03
C TYR A 46 8.06 6.70 -16.35
N VAL A 47 6.76 6.58 -16.54
CA VAL A 47 6.10 5.32 -16.92
C VAL A 47 6.61 4.81 -18.28
N LYS A 48 6.83 5.72 -19.24
CA LYS A 48 7.27 5.37 -20.59
C LYS A 48 8.74 4.99 -20.67
N TYR A 49 9.60 5.70 -19.95
CA TYR A 49 11.05 5.59 -20.10
C TYR A 49 11.78 5.03 -18.88
N SER A 50 11.10 4.84 -17.74
CA SER A 50 11.65 4.36 -16.46
C SER A 50 12.90 5.13 -15.99
N ARG A 51 12.93 6.44 -16.26
CA ARG A 51 14.02 7.35 -15.87
C ARG A 51 13.49 8.75 -15.57
N LEU A 52 14.27 9.54 -14.85
CA LEU A 52 13.89 10.91 -14.51
C LEU A 52 13.79 11.78 -15.77
N PRO A 53 12.74 12.64 -15.88
CA PRO A 53 12.53 13.50 -17.03
C PRO A 53 13.52 14.68 -17.03
N PRO A 54 14.22 14.96 -18.14
CA PRO A 54 14.96 16.21 -18.31
C PRO A 54 14.01 17.41 -18.45
N LYS A 55 14.45 18.60 -17.99
CA LYS A 55 13.68 19.84 -18.06
C LYS A 55 13.19 20.15 -19.46
N ASP A 56 14.09 20.06 -20.44
CA ASP A 56 13.80 20.43 -21.84
C ASP A 56 12.72 19.51 -22.45
N VAL A 57 12.72 18.24 -22.10
CA VAL A 57 11.73 17.28 -22.59
C VAL A 57 10.35 17.62 -22.04
N LEU A 58 10.24 17.91 -20.73
CA LEU A 58 8.95 18.31 -20.14
C LEU A 58 8.43 19.62 -20.70
N MET A 59 9.31 20.55 -21.07
CA MET A 59 8.91 21.79 -21.75
C MET A 59 8.31 21.51 -23.14
N VAL A 60 8.91 20.59 -23.91
CA VAL A 60 8.38 20.19 -25.23
C VAL A 60 7.05 19.42 -25.08
N GLU A 61 6.95 18.53 -24.08
CA GLU A 61 5.71 17.80 -23.83
C GLU A 61 4.59 18.74 -23.36
N LEU A 62 4.90 19.80 -22.59
CA LEU A 62 3.93 20.82 -22.17
C LEU A 62 3.32 21.54 -23.38
N ASP A 63 4.12 21.83 -24.42
CA ASP A 63 3.65 22.47 -25.66
C ASP A 63 2.62 21.61 -26.42
N SER A 64 2.61 20.30 -26.15
CA SER A 64 1.73 19.32 -26.77
C SER A 64 0.45 19.06 -25.97
N VAL A 65 0.31 19.66 -24.78
CA VAL A 65 -0.88 19.48 -23.93
C VAL A 65 -2.03 20.32 -24.43
N GLU A 66 -3.09 19.68 -24.89
CA GLU A 66 -4.31 20.34 -25.34
C GLU A 66 -5.19 20.80 -24.18
N GLY A 67 -5.91 21.91 -24.37
CA GLY A 67 -6.94 22.38 -23.41
C GLY A 67 -6.41 23.17 -22.23
N LEU A 68 -5.17 23.68 -22.28
CA LEU A 68 -4.65 24.67 -21.34
C LEU A 68 -4.99 26.08 -21.84
N SER A 69 -5.43 26.95 -20.93
CA SER A 69 -5.52 28.38 -21.23
C SER A 69 -4.11 29.01 -21.30
N GLY A 70 -3.97 30.15 -21.96
CA GLY A 70 -2.68 30.85 -22.06
C GLY A 70 -2.06 31.16 -20.68
N ASP A 71 -2.90 31.52 -19.72
CA ASP A 71 -2.48 31.82 -18.35
C ASP A 71 -2.01 30.54 -17.64
N GLU A 72 -2.77 29.42 -17.76
CA GLU A 72 -2.40 28.12 -17.19
C GLU A 72 -1.09 27.58 -17.79
N TYR A 73 -0.92 27.73 -19.10
CA TYR A 73 0.33 27.36 -19.79
C TYR A 73 1.52 28.14 -19.23
N THR A 74 1.38 29.46 -19.07
CA THR A 74 2.43 30.30 -18.51
C THR A 74 2.76 29.94 -17.08
N GLU A 75 1.75 29.62 -16.26
CA GLU A 75 1.92 29.18 -14.89
C GLU A 75 2.57 27.78 -14.82
N CYS A 76 2.20 26.83 -15.69
CA CYS A 76 2.85 25.53 -15.79
C CYS A 76 4.33 25.69 -16.12
N LYS A 77 4.67 26.55 -17.09
CA LYS A 77 6.07 26.81 -17.48
C LYS A 77 6.87 27.42 -16.33
N LYS A 78 6.26 28.35 -15.58
CA LYS A 78 6.88 28.92 -14.38
C LYS A 78 7.10 27.86 -13.30
N THR A 79 6.09 27.03 -13.01
CA THR A 79 6.18 25.95 -12.03
C THR A 79 7.23 24.91 -12.42
N LEU A 80 7.34 24.55 -13.69
CA LEU A 80 8.41 23.66 -14.18
C LEU A 80 9.80 24.27 -13.94
N ASN A 81 9.99 25.56 -14.21
CA ASN A 81 11.25 26.23 -13.91
C ASN A 81 11.56 26.19 -12.42
N GLU A 82 10.63 26.53 -11.55
CA GLU A 82 10.78 26.46 -10.11
C GLU A 82 11.11 25.04 -9.62
N VAL A 83 10.44 24.02 -10.17
CA VAL A 83 10.68 22.60 -9.85
C VAL A 83 12.12 22.17 -10.17
N PHE A 84 12.72 22.66 -11.24
CA PHE A 84 14.09 22.29 -11.62
C PHE A 84 15.16 23.17 -10.99
N ASP A 85 14.89 24.46 -10.81
CA ASP A 85 15.87 25.46 -10.37
C ASP A 85 16.03 25.49 -8.84
N ASP A 86 14.99 25.15 -8.08
CA ASP A 86 15.02 25.14 -6.62
C ASP A 86 15.84 23.96 -6.07
N GLU A 87 16.77 24.25 -5.15
CA GLU A 87 17.51 23.25 -4.39
C GLU A 87 16.94 23.15 -2.98
N TYR A 88 16.28 22.03 -2.67
CA TYR A 88 15.81 21.74 -1.34
C TYR A 88 16.77 20.77 -0.62
N LYS A 89 17.13 21.11 0.62
CA LYS A 89 17.82 20.18 1.53
C LYS A 89 16.75 19.42 2.31
N TYR A 90 16.71 18.11 2.14
CA TYR A 90 15.73 17.24 2.78
C TYR A 90 16.38 15.92 3.20
N ASP A 91 15.82 15.33 4.23
CA ASP A 91 16.04 13.92 4.55
C ASP A 91 15.11 13.07 3.67
N LEU A 92 15.67 12.07 2.99
CA LEU A 92 14.92 11.24 2.06
C LEU A 92 13.85 10.41 2.77
N GLU A 93 14.20 9.85 3.94
CA GLU A 93 13.29 9.01 4.71
C GLU A 93 12.12 9.82 5.26
N TRP A 94 12.44 10.99 5.84
CA TRP A 94 11.41 11.93 6.28
C TRP A 94 10.45 12.30 5.15
N LEU A 95 10.98 12.60 3.97
CA LEU A 95 10.16 13.01 2.84
C LEU A 95 9.27 11.88 2.31
N VAL A 96 9.77 10.65 2.27
CA VAL A 96 8.94 9.48 1.89
C VAL A 96 7.77 9.33 2.87
N ASN A 97 8.01 9.45 4.17
CA ASN A 97 6.98 9.35 5.20
C ASN A 97 5.95 10.49 5.10
N GLU A 98 6.40 11.73 4.87
CA GLU A 98 5.50 12.88 4.65
C GLU A 98 4.66 12.71 3.39
N THR A 99 5.27 12.19 2.32
CA THR A 99 4.54 11.93 1.07
C THR A 99 3.52 10.80 1.24
N GLU A 100 3.84 9.78 2.01
CA GLU A 100 2.88 8.71 2.35
C GLU A 100 1.68 9.28 3.11
N THR A 101 1.92 10.12 4.11
CA THR A 101 0.86 10.80 4.87
C THR A 101 0.01 11.67 3.95
N PHE A 102 0.64 12.45 3.08
CA PHE A 102 -0.04 13.25 2.06
C PHE A 102 -0.93 12.39 1.15
N CYS A 103 -0.43 11.27 0.63
CA CYS A 103 -1.22 10.36 -0.21
C CYS A 103 -2.41 9.76 0.53
N LYS A 104 -2.24 9.36 1.81
CA LYS A 104 -3.32 8.86 2.66
C LYS A 104 -4.40 9.92 2.87
N ASP A 105 -4.02 11.12 3.26
CA ASP A 105 -4.95 12.22 3.52
C ASP A 105 -5.74 12.58 2.26
N LYS A 106 -5.06 12.69 1.11
CA LYS A 106 -5.70 13.01 -0.17
C LYS A 106 -6.60 11.89 -0.67
N SER A 107 -6.19 10.63 -0.49
CA SER A 107 -7.01 9.47 -0.85
C SER A 107 -8.32 9.45 -0.07
N VAL A 108 -8.24 9.62 1.26
CA VAL A 108 -9.42 9.67 2.13
C VAL A 108 -10.30 10.87 1.79
N TYR A 109 -9.72 12.05 1.59
CA TYR A 109 -10.48 13.25 1.19
C TYR A 109 -11.24 13.02 -0.12
N ASN A 110 -10.57 12.49 -1.15
CA ASN A 110 -11.20 12.23 -2.45
C ASN A 110 -12.31 11.17 -2.34
N ALA A 111 -12.10 10.12 -1.55
CA ALA A 111 -13.10 9.08 -1.30
C ALA A 111 -14.36 9.63 -0.60
N VAL A 112 -14.18 10.50 0.40
CA VAL A 112 -15.28 11.20 1.07
C VAL A 112 -16.03 12.10 0.09
N MET A 113 -15.32 12.89 -0.71
CA MET A 113 -15.95 13.77 -1.73
C MET A 113 -16.70 12.96 -2.78
N GLN A 114 -16.16 11.79 -3.17
CA GLN A 114 -16.86 10.89 -4.09
C GLN A 114 -18.11 10.28 -3.44
N ALA A 115 -18.03 9.86 -2.18
CA ALA A 115 -19.20 9.37 -1.43
C ALA A 115 -20.31 10.42 -1.37
N VAL A 116 -19.97 11.68 -1.13
CA VAL A 116 -20.94 12.79 -1.12
C VAL A 116 -21.61 12.95 -2.49
N LYS A 117 -20.84 12.87 -3.60
CA LYS A 117 -21.39 12.94 -4.96
C LYS A 117 -22.35 11.78 -5.27
N ILE A 118 -22.01 10.57 -4.81
CA ILE A 118 -22.87 9.39 -4.97
C ILE A 118 -24.20 9.59 -4.20
N ILE A 119 -24.15 10.05 -2.97
CA ILE A 119 -25.35 10.30 -2.13
C ILE A 119 -26.23 11.40 -2.75
N ASN A 120 -25.61 12.43 -3.31
CA ASN A 120 -26.34 13.53 -3.99
C ASN A 120 -26.91 13.12 -5.37
N GLY A 121 -26.54 11.96 -5.90
CA GLY A 121 -26.94 11.51 -7.24
C GLY A 121 -26.18 12.17 -8.39
N ASP A 122 -25.07 12.86 -8.10
CA ASP A 122 -24.22 13.51 -9.11
C ASP A 122 -23.28 12.51 -9.81
N ASP A 123 -23.06 11.34 -9.22
CA ASP A 123 -22.23 10.27 -9.79
C ASP A 123 -23.08 9.04 -10.11
N ASN A 124 -23.37 8.86 -11.40
CA ASN A 124 -24.17 7.73 -11.89
C ASN A 124 -23.34 6.43 -12.13
N LYS A 125 -22.02 6.48 -11.90
CA LYS A 125 -21.14 5.30 -12.14
C LYS A 125 -21.11 4.36 -10.95
N PHE A 126 -21.33 4.88 -9.74
CA PHE A 126 -21.26 4.14 -8.50
C PHE A 126 -22.60 4.17 -7.77
N THR A 127 -22.86 3.12 -7.00
CA THR A 127 -24.04 3.01 -6.15
C THR A 127 -23.68 3.23 -4.67
N GLU A 128 -24.62 3.62 -3.84
CA GLU A 128 -24.41 3.83 -2.40
C GLU A 128 -23.78 2.61 -1.71
N ASN A 129 -24.10 1.39 -2.17
CA ASN A 129 -23.56 0.16 -1.61
C ASN A 129 -22.03 0.01 -1.83
N GLN A 130 -21.45 0.77 -2.73
CA GLN A 130 -20.01 0.75 -3.02
C GLN A 130 -19.20 1.75 -2.17
N ILE A 131 -19.88 2.67 -1.47
CA ILE A 131 -19.22 3.65 -0.59
C ILE A 131 -18.28 3.01 0.43
N PRO A 132 -18.67 1.91 1.16
CA PRO A 132 -17.75 1.28 2.09
C PRO A 132 -16.47 0.76 1.44
N SER A 133 -16.57 0.18 0.24
CA SER A 133 -15.38 -0.31 -0.50
C SER A 133 -14.47 0.85 -0.92
N ILE A 134 -15.03 1.94 -1.44
CA ILE A 134 -14.28 3.14 -1.84
C ILE A 134 -13.49 3.71 -0.65
N LEU A 135 -14.13 3.80 0.53
CA LEU A 135 -13.48 4.29 1.74
C LEU A 135 -12.43 3.30 2.27
N GLN A 136 -12.68 2.00 2.19
CA GLN A 136 -11.73 0.97 2.59
C GLN A 136 -10.48 0.99 1.71
N ASP A 137 -10.63 1.12 0.40
CA ASP A 137 -9.53 1.21 -0.55
C ASP A 137 -8.70 2.48 -0.31
N ALA A 138 -9.35 3.60 0.03
CA ALA A 138 -8.66 4.84 0.36
C ALA A 138 -7.83 4.74 1.65
N LEU A 139 -8.32 4.01 2.65
CA LEU A 139 -7.61 3.77 3.91
C LEU A 139 -6.47 2.76 3.78
N ALA A 140 -6.51 1.90 2.75
CA ALA A 140 -5.48 0.89 2.50
C ALA A 140 -4.22 1.44 1.81
N VAL A 141 -4.18 2.72 1.44
CA VAL A 141 -3.00 3.34 0.83
C VAL A 141 -1.82 3.29 1.80
N SER A 142 -0.76 2.58 1.44
CA SER A 142 0.48 2.48 2.20
C SER A 142 1.66 2.29 1.25
N PHE A 143 2.80 2.91 1.57
CA PHE A 143 4.05 2.72 0.85
C PHE A 143 4.82 1.51 1.36
N ASP A 144 4.31 0.87 2.40
CA ASP A 144 4.93 -0.32 2.95
C ASP A 144 4.78 -1.48 1.95
N LYS A 145 5.89 -1.89 1.37
CA LYS A 145 5.97 -3.03 0.45
C LYS A 145 5.84 -4.38 1.17
N ASN A 146 5.84 -4.36 2.49
CA ASN A 146 5.80 -5.58 3.31
C ASN A 146 4.38 -6.14 3.48
N VAL A 147 3.61 -6.22 2.39
CA VAL A 147 2.43 -7.08 2.35
C VAL A 147 2.91 -8.52 2.13
N GLY A 148 3.48 -9.09 3.19
CA GLY A 148 4.05 -10.44 3.17
C GLY A 148 5.53 -10.47 3.54
N HIS A 149 6.07 -11.66 3.72
CA HIS A 149 7.50 -11.85 3.97
C HIS A 149 8.25 -11.83 2.64
N ASP A 150 9.19 -10.90 2.46
CA ASP A 150 10.14 -10.99 1.36
C ASP A 150 10.94 -12.27 1.50
N TYR A 151 10.91 -13.11 0.47
CA TYR A 151 11.52 -14.43 0.53
C TYR A 151 13.04 -14.36 0.68
N PHE A 152 13.69 -13.38 0.13
CA PHE A 152 15.14 -13.24 0.14
C PHE A 152 15.62 -12.37 1.31
N ASP A 153 15.02 -11.21 1.54
CA ASP A 153 15.45 -10.28 2.58
C ASP A 153 15.19 -10.80 4.01
N ASN A 154 14.10 -11.53 4.22
CA ASN A 154 13.74 -12.10 5.53
C ASN A 154 14.13 -13.58 5.69
N ALA A 155 15.15 -14.05 4.96
CA ALA A 155 15.57 -15.45 5.00
C ALA A 155 15.98 -15.92 6.41
N LYS A 156 16.65 -15.07 7.18
CA LYS A 156 17.10 -15.37 8.55
C LYS A 156 15.93 -15.45 9.52
N ASP A 157 15.03 -14.49 9.51
CA ASP A 157 13.86 -14.46 10.39
C ASP A 157 12.94 -15.65 10.12
N ARG A 158 12.82 -16.03 8.86
CA ARG A 158 12.08 -17.21 8.43
C ARG A 158 12.76 -18.50 8.88
N PHE A 159 14.09 -18.62 8.75
CA PHE A 159 14.84 -19.74 9.26
C PHE A 159 14.61 -19.90 10.77
N ASP A 160 14.72 -18.82 11.53
CA ASP A 160 14.49 -18.80 12.97
C ASP A 160 13.04 -19.15 13.33
N PHE A 161 12.07 -18.69 12.53
CA PHE A 161 10.66 -19.04 12.70
C PHE A 161 10.40 -20.53 12.50
N TYR A 162 10.92 -21.12 11.43
CA TYR A 162 10.73 -22.56 11.14
C TYR A 162 11.50 -23.48 12.09
N HIS A 163 12.60 -23.01 12.68
CA HIS A 163 13.41 -23.78 13.63
C HIS A 163 13.07 -23.48 15.08
N ARG A 164 12.08 -22.60 15.33
CA ARG A 164 11.60 -22.32 16.67
C ARG A 164 10.94 -23.56 17.26
N SER A 165 11.44 -24.03 18.40
CA SER A 165 10.80 -25.13 19.11
C SER A 165 9.47 -24.71 19.66
N GLU A 166 8.38 -25.19 19.07
CA GLU A 166 7.03 -24.93 19.54
C GLU A 166 6.74 -25.69 20.83
N THR A 167 6.10 -25.02 21.79
CA THR A 167 5.59 -25.69 22.99
C THR A 167 4.45 -26.63 22.62
N LYS A 168 4.65 -27.91 22.69
CA LYS A 168 3.67 -28.96 22.39
C LYS A 168 2.98 -29.45 23.64
N ILE A 169 1.76 -29.91 23.52
CA ILE A 169 0.98 -30.57 24.59
C ILE A 169 0.99 -32.05 24.29
N ALA A 170 1.57 -32.81 25.19
CA ALA A 170 1.59 -34.27 25.05
C ALA A 170 0.15 -34.83 25.16
N SER A 171 -0.17 -35.75 24.28
CA SER A 171 -1.40 -36.54 24.31
C SER A 171 -1.26 -37.70 25.26
N SER A 172 -2.38 -38.29 25.71
CA SER A 172 -2.40 -39.56 26.44
C SER A 172 -2.10 -40.79 25.54
N VAL A 173 -1.95 -40.58 24.26
CA VAL A 173 -1.66 -41.63 23.26
C VAL A 173 -0.19 -41.58 22.88
N ASP A 174 0.62 -42.53 23.32
CA ASP A 174 2.06 -42.54 23.09
C ASP A 174 2.44 -42.59 21.60
N LEU A 175 1.69 -43.30 20.78
CA LEU A 175 1.90 -43.39 19.35
C LEU A 175 1.76 -42.01 18.69
N LEU A 176 0.77 -41.25 19.13
CA LEU A 176 0.52 -39.90 18.63
C LEU A 176 1.70 -38.99 19.02
N ASN A 177 2.18 -39.06 20.24
CA ASN A 177 3.31 -38.24 20.68
C ASN A 177 4.61 -38.59 19.91
N LYS A 178 4.79 -39.85 19.53
CA LYS A 178 5.93 -40.27 18.67
C LYS A 178 5.79 -39.67 17.25
N VAL A 179 4.63 -39.79 16.63
CA VAL A 179 4.39 -39.29 15.25
C VAL A 179 4.47 -37.79 15.18
N THR A 180 3.98 -37.06 16.19
CA THR A 180 3.98 -35.59 16.24
C THR A 180 5.24 -35.01 16.87
N ASN A 181 6.23 -35.84 17.18
CA ASN A 181 7.49 -35.44 17.82
C ASN A 181 7.28 -34.61 19.09
N GLY A 182 6.55 -35.16 20.04
CA GLY A 182 6.33 -34.61 21.39
C GLY A 182 4.94 -34.08 21.71
N GLY A 183 3.98 -34.19 20.79
CA GLY A 183 2.60 -33.77 21.03
C GLY A 183 2.02 -32.80 20.03
N ILE A 184 0.90 -32.16 20.37
CA ILE A 184 0.16 -31.25 19.52
C ILE A 184 0.58 -29.80 19.82
N PRO A 185 0.89 -28.95 18.80
CA PRO A 185 1.24 -27.56 19.01
C PRO A 185 0.11 -26.79 19.71
N ARG A 186 0.45 -25.83 20.57
CA ARG A 186 -0.53 -24.95 21.19
C ARG A 186 -1.15 -24.04 20.14
N LYS A 187 -2.45 -23.71 20.31
CA LYS A 187 -3.21 -22.83 19.40
C LYS A 187 -3.36 -23.38 17.98
N SER A 188 -3.23 -24.69 17.77
CA SER A 188 -3.50 -25.35 16.50
C SER A 188 -4.81 -26.14 16.55
N LEU A 189 -5.47 -26.24 15.37
CA LEU A 189 -6.59 -27.16 15.17
C LEU A 189 -6.02 -28.44 14.57
N THR A 190 -6.16 -29.55 15.29
CA THR A 190 -5.73 -30.86 14.81
C THR A 190 -6.95 -31.73 14.54
N ILE A 191 -7.08 -32.21 13.31
CA ILE A 191 -8.18 -33.09 12.88
C ILE A 191 -7.59 -34.48 12.65
N PHE A 192 -8.15 -35.48 13.34
CA PHE A 192 -7.82 -36.88 13.14
C PHE A 192 -8.84 -37.51 12.22
N MET A 193 -8.38 -38.05 11.10
CA MET A 193 -9.19 -38.88 10.22
C MET A 193 -8.79 -40.34 10.45
N CYS A 194 -9.70 -41.14 10.95
CA CYS A 194 -9.52 -42.56 11.15
C CYS A 194 -10.73 -43.32 10.57
N GLN A 195 -10.60 -44.61 10.42
CA GLN A 195 -11.72 -45.47 10.05
C GLN A 195 -12.78 -45.43 11.13
N CYS A 196 -14.03 -45.64 10.75
CA CYS A 196 -15.14 -45.72 11.70
C CYS A 196 -14.87 -46.80 12.74
N VAL A 197 -15.10 -46.46 14.00
CA VAL A 197 -15.03 -47.43 15.10
C VAL A 197 -16.30 -48.31 15.10
N HIS A 198 -16.19 -49.55 15.57
CA HIS A 198 -17.32 -50.43 15.67
C HIS A 198 -18.41 -49.79 16.54
N PRO A 199 -19.73 -50.00 16.25
CA PRO A 199 -20.82 -49.36 17.02
C PRO A 199 -20.77 -49.61 18.53
N ASP A 200 -20.21 -50.76 18.94
CA ASP A 200 -20.09 -51.12 20.36
C ASP A 200 -18.81 -50.62 21.05
N THR A 201 -18.01 -49.80 20.34
CA THR A 201 -16.78 -49.25 20.92
C THR A 201 -17.12 -48.21 21.98
N LYS A 202 -16.75 -48.48 23.23
CA LYS A 202 -16.92 -47.54 24.34
C LYS A 202 -15.87 -46.45 24.30
N ILE A 203 -16.29 -45.19 24.15
CA ILE A 203 -15.40 -44.03 24.18
C ILE A 203 -15.53 -43.38 25.56
N THR A 204 -14.44 -43.27 26.30
CA THR A 204 -14.40 -42.58 27.59
C THR A 204 -14.10 -41.11 27.35
N VAL A 205 -15.05 -40.23 27.65
CA VAL A 205 -14.90 -38.78 27.56
C VAL A 205 -14.76 -38.21 28.97
N ARG A 206 -13.63 -37.55 29.25
CA ARG A 206 -13.43 -36.84 30.52
C ARG A 206 -13.78 -35.40 30.38
N LEU A 207 -14.94 -34.96 30.83
CA LEU A 207 -15.30 -33.56 30.88
C LEU A 207 -14.48 -32.82 31.95
N ARG A 208 -13.64 -31.88 31.52
CA ARG A 208 -12.90 -31.02 32.44
C ARG A 208 -13.87 -29.95 32.97
N LYS A 209 -14.20 -29.98 34.25
CA LYS A 209 -14.92 -28.85 34.88
C LYS A 209 -14.05 -27.59 34.74
N LYS A 210 -14.63 -26.52 34.20
CA LYS A 210 -13.98 -25.21 34.22
C LYS A 210 -13.77 -24.79 35.68
N PRO A 211 -12.61 -24.36 36.12
CA PRO A 211 -12.50 -23.63 37.36
C PRO A 211 -13.26 -22.30 37.18
N TYR A 212 -14.03 -21.94 38.15
CA TYR A 212 -14.72 -20.66 38.24
C TYR A 212 -13.74 -19.52 38.35
#